data_e335e2f287a24536cc365baff6a195d5
#
_entry.id   e335e2f287a24536cc365baff6a195d5
#
_cell.length_a   1.000
_cell.length_b   1.000
_cell.length_c   1.000
_cell.angle_alpha   90.00
_cell.angle_beta   90.00
_cell.angle_gamma   90.00
#
_symmetry.space_group_name_H-M   'P 1'
#
loop_
_entity.id
_entity.type
_entity.pdbx_description
1 polymer ?
#
loop_
_entity_poly.entity_id
_entity_poly.type
_entity_poly.pdbx_seq_one_letter_code
_entity_poly.pdbx_strand_id
1 'polypeptide(L)'
;MKIFNQTVLFGCTAVSSLYCSADDIETKKIETSGNISVVSKYVSRGLTNAPENDDLAVQAALNLAYGNFYIGYWGSTLGYSYAEVQGRSGHRSDKFEHDFLVGYTHSSEHYDWNFWNATYYYPGGENTTSNELGLNVSRTLDEKTSIAASVSTYLYDVVYANQGDTFYTLNLNHQLNDRVNASLTAAGSYFNDDGKYEGGELGDTQKQHAFRYASAGLSYAILPQLSVSGEYLLGGYDRYGEKQRNLALFGLSYDF
;
A
#
# COMPACT_ATOMS: atom_id res chain seq x y z
N MET A 1 -16.13 15.41 18.82
CA MET A 1 -15.67 14.04 18.53
C MET A 1 -15.91 13.84 17.04
N LYS A 2 -14.89 14.13 16.22
CA LYS A 2 -14.98 14.02 14.76
C LYS A 2 -14.43 12.63 14.40
N ILE A 3 -15.34 11.73 13.99
CA ILE A 3 -14.97 10.42 13.46
C ILE A 3 -14.60 10.64 11.99
N PHE A 4 -13.31 10.66 11.69
CA PHE A 4 -12.84 10.63 10.30
C PHE A 4 -12.82 9.16 9.84
N ASN A 5 -13.74 8.82 8.95
CA ASN A 5 -13.73 7.55 8.25
C ASN A 5 -12.49 7.49 7.33
N GLN A 6 -11.64 6.53 7.59
CA GLN A 6 -10.45 6.26 6.77
C GLN A 6 -10.86 5.43 5.55
N THR A 7 -10.52 5.91 4.39
CA THR A 7 -10.68 5.17 3.13
C THR A 7 -9.46 4.26 2.94
N VAL A 8 -9.69 2.97 2.91
CA VAL A 8 -8.67 1.99 2.55
C VAL A 8 -8.32 2.18 1.07
N LEU A 9 -7.11 2.63 0.77
CA LEU A 9 -6.54 2.63 -0.57
C LEU A 9 -6.04 1.22 -0.90
N PHE A 10 -6.54 0.66 -1.99
CA PHE A 10 -6.03 -0.59 -2.57
C PHE A 10 -4.63 -0.36 -3.14
N GLY A 11 -3.65 -0.84 -2.46
CA GLY A 11 -2.24 -0.77 -2.85
C GLY A 11 -1.37 -0.58 -1.62
N CYS A 12 -0.27 -1.28 -1.49
CA CYS A 12 0.68 -1.38 -0.38
C CYS A 12 1.04 -0.07 0.34
N THR A 13 0.08 0.61 0.93
CA THR A 13 0.26 1.70 1.87
C THR A 13 -1.01 1.86 2.71
N ALA A 14 -1.44 0.79 3.39
CA ALA A 14 -2.44 0.91 4.45
C ALA A 14 -1.79 1.55 5.68
N VAL A 15 -1.39 2.80 5.55
CA VAL A 15 -1.03 3.61 6.71
C VAL A 15 -2.29 4.35 7.10
N SER A 16 -3.02 3.78 8.05
CA SER A 16 -4.05 4.50 8.77
C SER A 16 -3.42 5.76 9.35
N SER A 17 -3.95 6.92 9.02
CA SER A 17 -3.53 8.19 9.62
C SER A 17 -3.90 8.15 11.11
N LEU A 18 -2.93 7.83 11.96
CA LEU A 18 -3.01 8.01 13.40
C LEU A 18 -2.93 9.52 13.67
N TYR A 19 -4.06 10.16 13.93
CA TYR A 19 -4.08 11.54 14.40
C TYR A 19 -3.82 11.56 15.89
N CYS A 20 -2.66 12.04 16.30
CA CYS A 20 -2.40 12.47 17.66
C CYS A 20 -2.68 13.98 17.76
N SER A 21 -3.70 14.38 18.52
CA SER A 21 -3.89 15.78 18.89
C SER A 21 -2.88 16.12 19.99
N ALA A 22 -2.02 17.09 19.73
CA ALA A 22 -1.16 17.65 20.77
C ALA A 22 -2.00 18.58 21.63
N ASP A 23 -2.30 18.20 22.86
CA ASP A 23 -2.29 19.01 24.09
C ASP A 23 -2.82 18.17 25.26
N ASP A 24 -2.05 18.12 26.29
CA ASP A 24 -2.15 17.64 27.66
C ASP A 24 -1.13 16.53 27.94
N ILE A 25 -0.55 16.59 29.14
CA ILE A 25 0.30 15.53 29.72
C ILE A 25 -0.60 14.31 30.00
N GLU A 26 -1.13 13.70 28.95
CA GLU A 26 -1.78 12.40 29.02
C GLU A 26 -0.70 11.33 29.10
N THR A 27 -0.86 10.43 30.06
CA THR A 27 -0.06 9.19 30.09
C THR A 27 -0.21 8.51 28.75
N LYS A 28 0.84 8.55 27.92
CA LYS A 28 0.87 7.89 26.61
C LYS A 28 0.44 6.45 26.78
N LYS A 29 -0.66 6.08 26.16
CA LYS A 29 -1.19 4.72 26.13
C LYS A 29 -0.80 4.05 24.83
N ILE A 30 -0.69 2.74 24.87
CA ILE A 30 -0.61 1.95 23.63
C ILE A 30 -1.99 1.99 22.97
N GLU A 31 -2.02 2.43 21.73
CA GLU A 31 -3.21 2.41 20.88
C GLU A 31 -3.09 1.25 19.91
N THR A 32 -4.19 0.53 19.72
CA THR A 32 -4.27 -0.62 18.81
C THR A 32 -5.32 -0.34 17.78
N SER A 33 -4.99 -0.56 16.50
CA SER A 33 -5.93 -0.52 15.40
C SER A 33 -5.65 -1.65 14.42
N GLY A 34 -6.65 -2.04 13.68
CA GLY A 34 -6.49 -3.10 12.69
C GLY A 34 -7.57 -3.06 11.64
N ASN A 35 -7.35 -3.87 10.61
CA ASN A 35 -8.25 -4.02 9.48
C ASN A 35 -8.22 -5.46 8.98
N ILE A 36 -9.37 -5.95 8.57
CA ILE A 36 -9.49 -7.20 7.79
C ILE A 36 -10.30 -6.87 6.56
N SER A 37 -9.81 -7.26 5.39
CA SER A 37 -10.50 -7.01 4.13
C SER A 37 -10.50 -8.22 3.20
N VAL A 38 -11.49 -8.25 2.32
CA VAL A 38 -11.55 -9.16 1.19
C VAL A 38 -11.65 -8.31 -0.06
N VAL A 39 -10.72 -8.50 -0.99
CA VAL A 39 -10.65 -7.77 -2.24
C VAL A 39 -10.80 -8.71 -3.43
N SER A 40 -11.40 -8.22 -4.51
CA SER A 40 -11.66 -9.04 -5.70
C SER A 40 -10.39 -9.50 -6.40
N LYS A 41 -9.30 -8.70 -6.29
CA LYS A 41 -7.94 -8.98 -6.77
C LYS A 41 -6.95 -8.18 -5.95
N TYR A 42 -5.74 -8.69 -5.77
CA TYR A 42 -4.64 -7.94 -5.17
C TYR A 42 -3.73 -7.39 -6.27
N VAL A 43 -3.80 -6.10 -6.51
CA VAL A 43 -2.96 -5.39 -7.49
C VAL A 43 -1.93 -4.55 -6.75
N SER A 44 -0.67 -4.94 -6.79
CA SER A 44 0.43 -4.17 -6.24
C SER A 44 0.95 -3.16 -7.27
N ARG A 45 1.04 -1.88 -6.91
CA ARG A 45 1.68 -0.81 -7.68
C ARG A 45 1.27 -0.74 -9.16
N GLY A 46 0.01 -1.10 -9.45
CA GLY A 46 -0.54 -1.06 -10.81
C GLY A 46 -0.08 -2.19 -11.72
N LEU A 47 0.43 -3.32 -11.20
CA LEU A 47 0.74 -4.54 -11.96
C LEU A 47 -0.55 -5.33 -12.23
N THR A 48 -1.33 -4.88 -13.20
CA THR A 48 -2.63 -5.48 -13.52
C THR A 48 -2.55 -6.66 -14.46
N ASN A 49 -1.46 -6.80 -15.23
CA ASN A 49 -1.22 -7.96 -16.09
C ASN A 49 -0.78 -9.18 -15.28
N ALA A 50 -0.11 -8.95 -14.15
CA ALA A 50 0.36 -9.94 -13.21
C ALA A 50 0.03 -9.50 -11.77
N PRO A 51 -1.25 -9.56 -11.35
CA PRO A 51 -1.63 -9.20 -9.99
C PRO A 51 -1.05 -10.20 -9.00
N GLU A 52 -0.80 -9.75 -7.77
CA GLU A 52 -0.32 -10.59 -6.67
C GLU A 52 -1.33 -11.70 -6.33
N ASN A 53 -2.61 -11.43 -6.53
CA ASN A 53 -3.67 -12.43 -6.49
C ASN A 53 -4.77 -12.06 -7.49
N ASP A 54 -4.98 -12.90 -8.51
CA ASP A 54 -6.01 -12.68 -9.55
C ASP A 54 -7.41 -13.18 -9.09
N ASP A 55 -7.46 -13.92 -7.99
CA ASP A 55 -8.68 -14.32 -7.28
C ASP A 55 -8.93 -13.42 -6.06
N LEU A 56 -9.96 -13.74 -5.28
CA LEU A 56 -10.25 -13.07 -4.02
C LEU A 56 -9.03 -13.15 -3.08
N ALA A 57 -8.53 -12.01 -2.68
CA ALA A 57 -7.48 -11.91 -1.68
C ALA A 57 -8.05 -11.52 -0.31
N VAL A 58 -7.58 -12.20 0.74
CA VAL A 58 -7.83 -11.84 2.13
C VAL A 58 -6.62 -11.09 2.65
N GLN A 59 -6.85 -9.91 3.19
CA GLN A 59 -5.82 -9.02 3.71
C GLN A 59 -6.12 -8.66 5.16
N ALA A 60 -5.08 -8.48 5.97
CA ALA A 60 -5.21 -8.06 7.35
C ALA A 60 -4.08 -7.12 7.75
N ALA A 61 -4.39 -6.14 8.59
CA ALA A 61 -3.43 -5.23 9.19
C ALA A 61 -3.63 -5.15 10.71
N LEU A 62 -2.54 -4.97 11.43
CA LEU A 62 -2.53 -4.68 12.87
C LEU A 62 -1.46 -3.63 13.15
N ASN A 63 -1.82 -2.58 13.89
CA ASN A 63 -0.90 -1.52 14.29
C ASN A 63 -0.95 -1.32 15.80
N LEU A 64 0.22 -1.10 16.38
CA LEU A 64 0.41 -0.71 17.77
C LEU A 64 1.17 0.62 17.79
N ALA A 65 0.57 1.65 18.36
CA ALA A 65 1.17 2.98 18.45
C ALA A 65 1.43 3.38 19.89
N TYR A 66 2.53 4.11 20.12
CA TYR A 66 2.87 4.73 21.37
C TYR A 66 3.44 6.14 21.12
N GLY A 67 2.62 7.14 21.40
CA GLY A 67 2.90 8.52 21.00
C GLY A 67 3.02 8.60 19.48
N ASN A 68 4.12 9.12 18.98
CA ASN A 68 4.34 9.30 17.56
C ASN A 68 4.96 8.08 16.85
N PHE A 69 5.37 7.05 17.61
CA PHE A 69 5.97 5.83 17.04
C PHE A 69 4.92 4.74 16.90
N TYR A 70 5.06 3.93 15.86
CA TYR A 70 4.25 2.73 15.69
C TYR A 70 5.05 1.57 15.13
N ILE A 71 4.56 0.37 15.40
CA ILE A 71 4.91 -0.85 14.70
C ILE A 71 3.65 -1.39 14.05
N GLY A 72 3.79 -1.97 12.87
CA GLY A 72 2.68 -2.49 12.10
C GLY A 72 2.99 -3.86 11.52
N TYR A 73 1.94 -4.60 11.28
CA TYR A 73 1.95 -5.80 10.47
C TYR A 73 0.85 -5.68 9.43
N TRP A 74 1.15 -6.08 8.21
CA TRP A 74 0.17 -6.31 7.17
C TRP A 74 0.45 -7.63 6.49
N GLY A 75 -0.57 -8.29 5.95
CA GLY A 75 -0.40 -9.51 5.20
C GLY A 75 -1.54 -9.75 4.24
N SER A 76 -1.27 -10.49 3.17
CA SER A 76 -2.22 -10.84 2.11
C SER A 76 -2.01 -12.23 1.59
N THR A 77 -3.11 -12.90 1.26
CA THR A 77 -3.03 -14.12 0.44
C THR A 77 -2.58 -13.77 -0.97
N LEU A 78 -1.72 -14.62 -1.54
CA LEU A 78 -1.20 -14.51 -2.90
C LEU A 78 -1.78 -15.59 -3.80
N GLY A 79 -1.83 -15.33 -5.12
CA GLY A 79 -2.19 -16.31 -6.14
C GLY A 79 -1.06 -17.29 -6.45
N TYR A 80 0.18 -17.04 -5.99
CA TYR A 80 1.38 -17.80 -6.30
C TYR A 80 2.28 -17.94 -5.06
N SER A 81 3.29 -18.82 -5.17
CA SER A 81 4.42 -18.90 -4.23
C SER A 81 5.70 -18.54 -4.97
N TYR A 82 6.58 -17.75 -4.36
CA TYR A 82 7.90 -17.49 -4.93
C TYR A 82 8.75 -18.75 -5.09
N ALA A 83 8.55 -19.78 -4.27
CA ALA A 83 9.17 -21.09 -4.49
C ALA A 83 8.78 -21.69 -5.84
N GLU A 84 7.47 -21.62 -6.21
CA GLU A 84 6.97 -22.09 -7.51
C GLU A 84 7.51 -21.22 -8.66
N VAL A 85 7.52 -19.91 -8.52
CA VAL A 85 8.08 -18.96 -9.52
C VAL A 85 9.55 -19.26 -9.78
N GLN A 86 10.30 -19.64 -8.75
CA GLN A 86 11.73 -20.00 -8.82
C GLN A 86 11.97 -21.48 -9.19
N GLY A 87 10.94 -22.19 -9.66
CA GLY A 87 11.05 -23.57 -10.12
C GLY A 87 11.23 -24.64 -9.02
N ARG A 88 10.92 -24.27 -7.78
CA ARG A 88 10.95 -25.17 -6.61
C ARG A 88 9.55 -25.66 -6.23
N SER A 89 9.46 -26.68 -5.38
CA SER A 89 8.18 -27.10 -4.84
C SER A 89 7.66 -26.07 -3.83
N GLY A 90 6.51 -25.47 -4.11
CA GLY A 90 5.83 -24.57 -3.20
C GLY A 90 4.83 -25.30 -2.29
N HIS A 91 4.59 -24.74 -1.12
CA HIS A 91 3.52 -25.15 -0.22
C HIS A 91 2.39 -24.12 -0.22
N ARG A 92 1.21 -24.53 0.20
CA ARG A 92 0.05 -23.63 0.29
C ARG A 92 0.29 -22.46 1.26
N SER A 93 1.07 -22.71 2.32
CA SER A 93 1.51 -21.69 3.30
C SER A 93 2.44 -20.65 2.71
N ASP A 94 3.07 -20.92 1.56
CA ASP A 94 4.02 -20.01 0.92
C ASP A 94 3.32 -18.96 0.04
N LYS A 95 2.00 -19.13 -0.18
CA LYS A 95 1.16 -18.21 -0.96
C LYS A 95 0.63 -17.08 -0.04
N PHE A 96 1.56 -16.37 0.56
CA PHE A 96 1.26 -15.29 1.49
C PHE A 96 2.37 -14.25 1.50
N GLU A 97 1.99 -12.99 1.62
CA GLU A 97 2.89 -11.84 1.83
C GLU A 97 2.76 -11.36 3.28
N HIS A 98 3.90 -11.10 3.90
CA HIS A 98 4.00 -10.56 5.24
C HIS A 98 4.82 -9.28 5.22
N ASP A 99 4.25 -8.19 5.68
CA ASP A 99 4.92 -6.90 5.80
C ASP A 99 5.02 -6.49 7.26
N PHE A 100 6.22 -6.14 7.67
CA PHE A 100 6.53 -5.64 9.01
C PHE A 100 6.96 -4.18 8.90
N LEU A 101 6.25 -3.30 9.61
CA LEU A 101 6.45 -1.87 9.53
C LEU A 101 6.91 -1.31 10.86
N VAL A 102 7.78 -0.32 10.79
CA VAL A 102 8.04 0.61 11.88
C VAL A 102 7.92 2.03 11.34
N GLY A 103 7.36 2.95 12.11
CA GLY A 103 7.21 4.31 11.63
C GLY A 103 7.09 5.34 12.72
N TYR A 104 7.13 6.58 12.26
CA TYR A 104 7.03 7.78 13.07
C TYR A 104 6.10 8.78 12.37
N THR A 105 5.07 9.23 13.08
CA THR A 105 4.14 10.25 12.61
C THR A 105 4.44 11.59 13.28
N HIS A 106 4.27 12.66 12.54
CA HIS A 106 4.39 14.03 13.04
C HIS A 106 3.31 14.90 12.42
N SER A 107 2.50 15.55 13.24
CA SER A 107 1.51 16.53 12.78
C SER A 107 2.02 17.95 13.02
N SER A 108 1.92 18.77 12.00
CA SER A 108 2.15 20.21 12.06
C SER A 108 0.83 20.94 11.80
N GLU A 109 0.83 22.28 11.86
CA GLU A 109 -0.37 23.09 11.66
C GLU A 109 -1.10 22.80 10.34
N HIS A 110 -0.36 22.43 9.28
CA HIS A 110 -0.90 22.28 7.94
C HIS A 110 -0.67 20.93 7.31
N TYR A 111 0.25 20.11 7.85
CA TYR A 111 0.68 18.87 7.24
C TYR A 111 0.84 17.77 8.28
N ASP A 112 0.42 16.56 7.91
CA ASP A 112 0.72 15.33 8.62
C ASP A 112 1.81 14.56 7.86
N TRP A 113 2.83 14.14 8.58
CA TRP A 113 4.01 13.44 8.08
C TRP A 113 4.03 12.04 8.65
N ASN A 114 4.33 11.07 7.82
CA ASN A 114 4.55 9.69 8.24
C ASN A 114 5.81 9.13 7.58
N PHE A 115 6.84 8.92 8.37
CA PHE A 115 8.09 8.27 7.99
C PHE A 115 7.98 6.80 8.38
N TRP A 116 8.28 5.91 7.45
CA TRP A 116 8.16 4.49 7.69
C TRP A 116 9.26 3.67 7.01
N ASN A 117 9.55 2.52 7.60
CA ASN A 117 10.34 1.46 7.02
C ASN A 117 9.50 0.19 7.00
N ALA A 118 9.48 -0.52 5.91
CA ALA A 118 8.77 -1.77 5.74
C ALA A 118 9.70 -2.87 5.28
N THR A 119 9.55 -4.06 5.86
CA THR A 119 10.19 -5.29 5.40
C THR A 119 9.11 -6.19 4.83
N TYR A 120 9.25 -6.58 3.57
CA TYR A 120 8.37 -7.50 2.85
C TYR A 120 8.98 -8.88 2.89
N TYR A 121 8.21 -9.86 3.33
CA TYR A 121 8.64 -11.25 3.45
C TYR A 121 7.67 -12.19 2.74
N TYR A 122 8.22 -12.98 1.84
CA TYR A 122 7.51 -14.00 1.07
C TYR A 122 8.02 -15.38 1.46
N PRO A 123 7.22 -16.21 2.17
CA PRO A 123 7.61 -17.56 2.56
C PRO A 123 8.03 -18.40 1.36
N GLY A 124 9.06 -19.21 1.55
CA GLY A 124 9.58 -20.11 0.51
C GLY A 124 10.36 -19.43 -0.61
N GLY A 125 10.37 -18.11 -0.72
CA GLY A 125 11.16 -17.38 -1.71
C GLY A 125 12.63 -17.24 -1.33
N GLU A 126 13.53 -17.30 -2.32
CA GLU A 126 14.95 -16.97 -2.14
C GLU A 126 15.24 -15.56 -2.69
N ASN A 127 15.97 -14.73 -1.93
CA ASN A 127 16.26 -13.34 -2.28
C ASN A 127 15.00 -12.49 -2.57
N THR A 128 13.89 -12.80 -1.90
CA THR A 128 12.60 -12.10 -2.04
C THR A 128 12.29 -11.19 -0.86
N THR A 129 13.01 -11.33 0.26
CA THR A 129 12.83 -10.42 1.40
C THR A 129 13.40 -9.06 1.05
N SER A 130 12.56 -8.04 0.99
CA SER A 130 12.97 -6.68 0.67
C SER A 130 12.73 -5.72 1.82
N ASN A 131 13.29 -4.54 1.69
CA ASN A 131 13.10 -3.46 2.65
C ASN A 131 12.96 -2.12 1.92
N GLU A 132 12.00 -1.32 2.33
CA GLU A 132 11.75 0.01 1.81
C GLU A 132 11.77 1.06 2.91
N LEU A 133 12.21 2.25 2.52
CA LEU A 133 12.03 3.47 3.29
C LEU A 133 11.00 4.34 2.58
N GLY A 134 10.04 4.87 3.33
CA GLY A 134 8.98 5.68 2.76
C GLY A 134 8.63 6.92 3.57
N LEU A 135 8.00 7.85 2.87
CA LEU A 135 7.46 9.08 3.41
C LEU A 135 6.08 9.33 2.81
N ASN A 136 5.10 9.56 3.67
CA ASN A 136 3.80 10.08 3.27
C ASN A 136 3.62 11.47 3.87
N VAL A 137 3.09 12.39 3.08
CA VAL A 137 2.74 13.74 3.51
C VAL A 137 1.30 14.00 3.12
N SER A 138 0.48 14.42 4.05
CA SER A 138 -0.92 14.75 3.76
C SER A 138 -1.30 16.12 4.30
N ARG A 139 -2.36 16.68 3.71
CA ARG A 139 -2.95 17.95 4.11
C ARG A 139 -4.47 17.91 3.93
N THR A 140 -5.19 18.36 4.93
CA THR A 140 -6.62 18.67 4.83
C THR A 140 -6.78 20.04 4.15
N LEU A 141 -7.48 20.08 3.01
CA LEU A 141 -7.73 21.28 2.24
C LEU A 141 -8.96 22.03 2.76
N ASP A 142 -10.00 21.28 3.12
CA ASP A 142 -11.25 21.73 3.73
C ASP A 142 -11.86 20.61 4.58
N GLU A 143 -13.06 20.82 5.15
CA GLU A 143 -13.74 19.85 6.04
C GLU A 143 -14.00 18.47 5.38
N LYS A 144 -13.97 18.38 4.05
CA LYS A 144 -14.33 17.19 3.28
C LYS A 144 -13.22 16.69 2.36
N THR A 145 -12.19 17.49 2.12
CA THR A 145 -11.21 17.23 1.09
C THR A 145 -9.81 17.14 1.68
N SER A 146 -9.07 16.10 1.35
CA SER A 146 -7.67 15.95 1.69
C SER A 146 -6.85 15.54 0.47
N ILE A 147 -5.58 15.92 0.47
CA ILE A 147 -4.59 15.51 -0.51
C ILE A 147 -3.42 14.85 0.20
N ALA A 148 -2.86 13.81 -0.40
CA ALA A 148 -1.67 13.14 0.14
C ALA A 148 -0.71 12.80 -1.00
N ALA A 149 0.58 12.90 -0.71
CA ALA A 149 1.66 12.44 -1.57
C ALA A 149 2.48 11.39 -0.82
N SER A 150 2.92 10.36 -1.51
CA SER A 150 3.83 9.36 -0.95
C SER A 150 5.00 9.09 -1.86
N VAL A 151 6.13 8.72 -1.27
CA VAL A 151 7.30 8.20 -1.95
C VAL A 151 7.90 7.08 -1.12
N SER A 152 8.33 6.00 -1.78
CA SER A 152 9.11 4.93 -1.14
C SER A 152 10.19 4.41 -2.07
N THR A 153 11.29 3.93 -1.49
CA THR A 153 12.44 3.43 -2.25
C THR A 153 12.96 2.14 -1.64
N TYR A 154 13.32 1.17 -2.51
CA TYR A 154 13.98 -0.07 -2.10
C TYR A 154 15.41 0.20 -1.63
N LEU A 155 15.80 -0.40 -0.50
CA LEU A 155 17.09 -0.17 0.12
C LEU A 155 18.20 -1.13 -0.35
N TYR A 156 17.83 -2.24 -1.00
CA TYR A 156 18.76 -3.21 -1.58
C TYR A 156 18.06 -4.04 -2.68
N ASP A 157 18.88 -4.75 -3.48
CA ASP A 157 18.41 -5.58 -4.59
C ASP A 157 17.72 -6.84 -4.11
N VAL A 158 16.60 -7.14 -4.76
CA VAL A 158 15.86 -8.42 -4.65
C VAL A 158 15.47 -8.88 -6.05
N VAL A 159 15.00 -10.12 -6.18
CA VAL A 159 14.67 -10.72 -7.49
C VAL A 159 13.55 -10.03 -8.27
N TYR A 160 12.84 -9.09 -7.66
CA TYR A 160 11.74 -8.34 -8.28
C TYR A 160 11.90 -6.81 -8.23
N ALA A 161 13.00 -6.31 -7.62
CA ALA A 161 13.28 -4.87 -7.54
C ALA A 161 14.77 -4.60 -7.36
N ASN A 162 15.26 -3.52 -7.92
CA ASN A 162 16.62 -3.03 -7.71
C ASN A 162 16.68 -2.03 -6.56
N GLN A 163 17.82 -1.95 -5.89
CA GLN A 163 18.10 -0.87 -4.94
C GLN A 163 17.88 0.48 -5.63
N GLY A 164 17.12 1.37 -4.97
CA GLY A 164 16.77 2.68 -5.52
C GLY A 164 15.52 2.69 -6.40
N ASP A 165 14.91 1.53 -6.72
CA ASP A 165 13.57 1.53 -7.31
C ASP A 165 12.65 2.34 -6.42
N THR A 166 12.01 3.36 -7.00
CA THR A 166 11.21 4.32 -6.24
C THR A 166 9.78 4.36 -6.78
N PHE A 167 8.81 4.29 -5.87
CA PHE A 167 7.40 4.40 -6.18
C PHE A 167 6.83 5.67 -5.53
N TYR A 168 5.99 6.40 -6.25
CA TYR A 168 5.36 7.61 -5.75
C TYR A 168 3.90 7.70 -6.16
N THR A 169 3.08 8.29 -5.27
CA THR A 169 1.65 8.49 -5.52
C THR A 169 1.21 9.89 -5.13
N LEU A 170 0.15 10.32 -5.78
CA LEU A 170 -0.64 11.49 -5.40
C LEU A 170 -2.09 11.04 -5.25
N ASN A 171 -2.69 11.36 -4.11
CA ASN A 171 -4.05 10.96 -3.76
C ASN A 171 -4.88 12.20 -3.43
N LEU A 172 -6.11 12.22 -3.90
CA LEU A 172 -7.15 13.18 -3.51
C LEU A 172 -8.34 12.39 -2.96
N ASN A 173 -8.79 12.74 -1.75
CA ASN A 173 -9.96 12.15 -1.14
C ASN A 173 -10.99 13.26 -0.91
N HIS A 174 -12.27 12.95 -1.18
CA HIS A 174 -13.37 13.86 -0.97
C HIS A 174 -14.58 13.14 -0.38
N GLN A 175 -15.04 13.60 0.78
CA GLN A 175 -16.21 13.08 1.45
C GLN A 175 -17.47 13.67 0.81
N LEU A 176 -18.17 12.88 0.00
CA LEU A 176 -19.40 13.30 -0.67
C LEU A 176 -20.55 13.50 0.33
N ASN A 177 -20.64 12.62 1.33
CA ASN A 177 -21.55 12.69 2.47
C ASN A 177 -21.04 11.83 3.64
N ASP A 178 -21.79 11.69 4.72
CA ASP A 178 -21.37 10.98 5.94
C ASP A 178 -21.03 9.48 5.71
N ARG A 179 -21.42 8.91 4.58
CA ARG A 179 -21.22 7.49 4.28
C ARG A 179 -20.44 7.23 3.00
N VAL A 180 -20.36 8.21 2.11
CA VAL A 180 -19.74 8.04 0.78
C VAL A 180 -18.48 8.88 0.66
N ASN A 181 -17.40 8.23 0.31
CA ASN A 181 -16.13 8.87 0.04
C ASN A 181 -15.67 8.58 -1.39
N ALA A 182 -15.17 9.58 -2.08
CA ALA A 182 -14.59 9.46 -3.41
C ALA A 182 -13.07 9.65 -3.32
N SER A 183 -12.33 8.90 -4.12
CA SER A 183 -10.88 9.00 -4.20
C SER A 183 -10.39 9.06 -5.65
N LEU A 184 -9.31 9.79 -5.86
CA LEU A 184 -8.54 9.78 -7.10
C LEU A 184 -7.09 9.53 -6.76
N THR A 185 -6.43 8.67 -7.52
CA THR A 185 -5.01 8.36 -7.36
C THR A 185 -4.28 8.48 -8.69
N ALA A 186 -3.06 8.99 -8.66
CA ALA A 186 -2.10 8.88 -9.75
C ALA A 186 -0.78 8.35 -9.19
N ALA A 187 -0.14 7.43 -9.91
CA ALA A 187 1.08 6.76 -9.46
C ALA A 187 2.14 6.70 -10.56
N GLY A 188 3.39 6.78 -10.14
CA GLY A 188 4.55 6.64 -10.99
C GLY A 188 5.67 5.87 -10.31
N SER A 189 6.64 5.43 -11.10
CA SER A 189 7.86 4.78 -10.62
C SER A 189 9.08 5.33 -11.34
N TYR A 190 10.19 5.36 -10.60
CA TYR A 190 11.52 5.30 -11.15
C TYR A 190 12.05 3.89 -10.94
N PHE A 191 12.57 3.27 -11.98
CA PHE A 191 13.20 1.96 -11.95
C PHE A 191 14.71 2.13 -12.20
N ASN A 192 15.53 1.70 -11.26
CA ASN A 192 16.95 1.60 -11.45
C ASN A 192 17.24 0.43 -12.43
N ASP A 193 18.10 0.63 -13.39
CA ASP A 193 18.55 -0.36 -14.38
C ASP A 193 19.91 -0.99 -14.05
N ASP A 194 20.39 -0.76 -12.81
CA ASP A 194 21.63 -1.33 -12.30
C ASP A 194 21.34 -2.01 -10.97
N GLY A 195 21.39 -3.33 -10.94
CA GLY A 195 21.12 -4.14 -9.75
C GLY A 195 21.60 -5.57 -9.90
N LYS A 196 21.73 -6.26 -8.77
CA LYS A 196 22.27 -7.63 -8.71
C LYS A 196 21.51 -8.63 -9.59
N TYR A 197 20.21 -8.46 -9.75
CA TYR A 197 19.33 -9.39 -10.46
C TYR A 197 18.88 -8.86 -11.83
N GLU A 198 19.31 -7.64 -12.20
CA GLU A 198 19.05 -7.04 -13.50
C GLU A 198 19.65 -7.89 -14.62
N GLY A 199 18.94 -8.06 -15.74
CA GLY A 199 19.34 -8.94 -16.84
C GLY A 199 19.25 -10.44 -16.53
N GLY A 200 18.83 -10.80 -15.32
CA GLY A 200 18.68 -12.18 -14.85
C GLY A 200 17.23 -12.46 -14.38
N GLU A 201 17.05 -12.77 -13.09
CA GLU A 201 15.75 -13.10 -12.52
C GLU A 201 14.78 -11.93 -12.60
N LEU A 202 15.26 -10.69 -12.48
CA LEU A 202 14.44 -9.49 -12.63
C LEU A 202 14.12 -9.15 -14.09
N GLY A 203 14.95 -9.62 -15.05
CA GLY A 203 14.89 -9.19 -16.45
C GLY A 203 15.53 -7.83 -16.68
N ASP A 204 15.47 -7.33 -17.94
CA ASP A 204 16.10 -6.06 -18.33
C ASP A 204 15.11 -4.89 -18.18
N THR A 205 15.47 -3.87 -17.41
CA THR A 205 14.70 -2.64 -17.29
C THR A 205 14.75 -1.85 -18.59
N GLN A 206 13.61 -1.73 -19.27
CA GLN A 206 13.45 -1.01 -20.53
C GLN A 206 12.96 0.43 -20.34
N LYS A 207 12.39 0.73 -19.16
CA LYS A 207 11.76 2.00 -18.88
C LYS A 207 12.08 2.47 -17.46
N GLN A 208 13.02 3.40 -17.33
CA GLN A 208 13.42 3.93 -16.01
C GLN A 208 12.32 4.78 -15.36
N HIS A 209 11.54 5.53 -16.13
CA HIS A 209 10.42 6.31 -15.60
C HIS A 209 9.10 5.84 -16.20
N ALA A 210 8.17 5.43 -15.38
CA ALA A 210 6.88 4.96 -15.81
C ALA A 210 5.72 5.63 -15.06
N PHE A 211 4.71 6.09 -15.80
CA PHE A 211 3.38 6.25 -15.24
C PHE A 211 2.83 4.85 -14.96
N ARG A 212 2.50 4.57 -13.67
CA ARG A 212 2.08 3.24 -13.22
C ARG A 212 0.59 3.02 -13.38
N TYR A 213 -0.21 3.94 -12.90
CA TYR A 213 -1.66 3.93 -13.03
C TYR A 213 -2.28 5.26 -12.60
N ALA A 214 -3.53 5.45 -13.00
CA ALA A 214 -4.46 6.34 -12.30
C ALA A 214 -5.69 5.54 -11.90
N SER A 215 -6.34 5.93 -10.83
CA SER A 215 -7.59 5.29 -10.40
C SER A 215 -8.61 6.28 -9.88
N ALA A 216 -9.89 5.86 -9.95
CA ALA A 216 -11.01 6.54 -9.33
C ALA A 216 -11.80 5.52 -8.52
N GLY A 217 -12.02 5.83 -7.24
CA GLY A 217 -12.67 4.95 -6.28
C GLY A 217 -13.85 5.61 -5.58
N LEU A 218 -14.77 4.76 -5.14
CA LEU A 218 -15.86 5.11 -4.22
C LEU A 218 -15.89 4.10 -3.09
N SER A 219 -16.09 4.57 -1.86
CA SER A 219 -16.37 3.71 -0.71
C SER A 219 -17.69 4.11 -0.05
N TYR A 220 -18.40 3.12 0.50
CA TYR A 220 -19.64 3.30 1.22
C TYR A 220 -19.57 2.62 2.59
N ALA A 221 -19.73 3.40 3.65
CA ALA A 221 -19.80 2.91 5.01
C ALA A 221 -21.19 2.29 5.27
N ILE A 222 -21.25 0.97 5.35
CA ILE A 222 -22.45 0.21 5.74
C ILE A 222 -22.71 0.42 7.23
N LEU A 223 -21.66 0.29 8.03
CA LEU A 223 -21.57 0.55 9.47
C LEU A 223 -20.33 1.42 9.73
N PRO A 224 -20.16 2.00 10.92
CA PRO A 224 -18.94 2.76 11.25
C PRO A 224 -17.65 1.99 11.01
N GLN A 225 -17.67 0.67 11.20
CA GLN A 225 -16.50 -0.22 11.05
C GLN A 225 -16.51 -1.05 9.76
N LEU A 226 -17.63 -1.08 9.01
CA LEU A 226 -17.78 -1.95 7.84
C LEU A 226 -18.04 -1.12 6.59
N SER A 227 -17.20 -1.28 5.59
CA SER A 227 -17.32 -0.57 4.32
C SER A 227 -17.21 -1.50 3.11
N VAL A 228 -17.85 -1.10 2.02
CA VAL A 228 -17.63 -1.66 0.69
C VAL A 228 -16.99 -0.61 -0.19
N SER A 229 -16.17 -1.04 -1.14
CA SER A 229 -15.50 -0.15 -2.08
C SER A 229 -15.53 -0.69 -3.50
N GLY A 230 -15.48 0.21 -4.45
CA GLY A 230 -15.25 -0.06 -5.85
C GLY A 230 -14.24 0.93 -6.39
N GLU A 231 -13.29 0.46 -7.18
CA GLU A 231 -12.24 1.26 -7.80
C GLU A 231 -12.08 0.86 -9.26
N TYR A 232 -11.93 1.85 -10.14
CA TYR A 232 -11.53 1.63 -11.53
C TYR A 232 -10.12 2.14 -11.74
N LEU A 233 -9.24 1.23 -12.13
CA LEU A 233 -7.82 1.47 -12.34
C LEU A 233 -7.52 1.52 -13.84
N LEU A 234 -6.92 2.64 -14.28
CA LEU A 234 -6.38 2.84 -15.63
C LEU A 234 -4.90 2.44 -15.58
N GLY A 235 -4.56 1.29 -16.14
CA GLY A 235 -3.19 0.77 -16.16
C GLY A 235 -2.24 1.67 -16.94
N GLY A 236 -1.06 1.85 -16.41
CA GLY A 236 0.07 2.54 -17.02
C GLY A 236 1.06 1.56 -17.66
N TYR A 237 2.33 1.66 -17.28
CA TYR A 237 3.42 0.83 -17.80
C TYR A 237 4.25 0.26 -16.66
N ASP A 238 4.81 -0.94 -16.85
CA ASP A 238 5.79 -1.53 -15.94
C ASP A 238 7.23 -1.16 -16.32
N ARG A 239 8.22 -1.78 -15.66
CA ARG A 239 9.65 -1.57 -15.94
C ARG A 239 10.09 -2.07 -17.32
N TYR A 240 9.35 -3.03 -17.89
CA TYR A 240 9.60 -3.59 -19.23
C TYR A 240 8.97 -2.76 -20.33
N GLY A 241 8.26 -1.67 -20.00
CA GLY A 241 7.51 -0.85 -20.93
C GLY A 241 6.20 -1.50 -21.38
N GLU A 242 5.76 -2.57 -20.72
CA GLU A 242 4.51 -3.25 -21.05
C GLU A 242 3.30 -2.48 -20.51
N LYS A 243 2.33 -2.28 -21.38
CA LYS A 243 1.07 -1.63 -21.03
C LYS A 243 0.24 -2.53 -20.13
N GLN A 244 -0.12 -2.01 -18.97
CA GLN A 244 -0.97 -2.68 -17.99
C GLN A 244 -2.45 -2.52 -18.34
N ARG A 245 -3.27 -3.55 -18.06
CA ARG A 245 -4.72 -3.56 -18.31
C ARG A 245 -5.45 -2.60 -17.38
N ASN A 246 -6.60 -2.10 -17.84
CA ASN A 246 -7.54 -1.46 -16.95
C ASN A 246 -8.32 -2.52 -16.16
N LEU A 247 -8.59 -2.26 -14.88
CA LEU A 247 -9.32 -3.19 -14.01
C LEU A 247 -10.37 -2.45 -13.18
N ALA A 248 -11.48 -3.14 -12.90
CA ALA A 248 -12.39 -2.79 -11.81
C ALA A 248 -12.08 -3.69 -10.61
N LEU A 249 -11.92 -3.08 -9.45
CA LEU A 249 -11.62 -3.74 -8.18
C LEU A 249 -12.76 -3.48 -7.20
N PHE A 250 -13.07 -4.48 -6.37
CA PHE A 250 -14.09 -4.39 -5.35
C PHE A 250 -13.53 -4.88 -4.02
N GLY A 251 -14.02 -4.31 -2.93
CA GLY A 251 -13.57 -4.68 -1.60
C GLY A 251 -14.66 -4.59 -0.55
N LEU A 252 -14.49 -5.40 0.48
CA LEU A 252 -15.23 -5.35 1.75
C LEU A 252 -14.19 -5.25 2.86
N SER A 253 -14.32 -4.28 3.76
CA SER A 253 -13.36 -4.00 4.80
C SER A 253 -14.03 -3.82 6.16
N TYR A 254 -13.42 -4.37 7.19
CA TYR A 254 -13.81 -4.21 8.59
C TYR A 254 -12.63 -3.63 9.38
N ASP A 255 -12.83 -2.46 9.98
CA ASP A 255 -11.84 -1.73 10.79
C ASP A 255 -12.18 -1.87 12.29
N PHE A 256 -11.15 -2.00 13.16
CA PHE A 256 -11.32 -2.13 14.61
C PHE A 256 -10.21 -1.44 15.41
#